data_fb4c094aaee15dcb37af6daaa4477507
#
_entry.id   fb4c094aaee15dcb37af6daaa4477507
#
_cell.length_a   1.000
_cell.length_b   1.000
_cell.length_c   1.000
_cell.angle_alpha   90.00
_cell.angle_beta   90.00
_cell.angle_gamma   90.00
#
_symmetry.space_group_name_H-M   'P 1'
#
loop_
_entity.id
_entity.type
_entity.pdbx_description
1 polymer ?
#
loop_
_entity_poly.entity_id
_entity_poly.type
_entity_poly.pdbx_seq_one_letter_code
_entity_poly.pdbx_strand_id
1 'polypeptide(L)'
;MAHPSIARFFEVVTEHRKILNLPGSPTGRLTSIWAKVMVFPQTLAPVLVLLGVPVLDVMLIFLARFAAMHVVWLLDRYMPYTRALGLCHLVTFGPLFVYFSVEFTSVYANWGVFGPLFLFFYATIAACLYMDLRDLVLHMAGQPFPAYMRDHHRNGHITIDDPRIEEPVTNFKRLFW
;
A
#
# COMPACT_ATOMS: atom_id res chain seq x y z
N MET A 1 3.61 3.83 -29.26
CA MET A 1 3.39 3.42 -27.85
C MET A 1 1.89 3.53 -27.59
N ALA A 2 1.21 2.40 -27.39
CA ALA A 2 -0.21 2.43 -27.11
C ALA A 2 -0.45 3.14 -25.77
N HIS A 3 -1.35 4.12 -25.75
CA HIS A 3 -1.80 4.76 -24.50
C HIS A 3 -2.29 3.64 -23.58
N PRO A 4 -1.79 3.56 -22.35
CA PRO A 4 -2.24 2.52 -21.43
C PRO A 4 -3.70 2.80 -21.11
N SER A 5 -4.55 1.90 -21.56
CA SER A 5 -5.98 2.02 -21.30
C SER A 5 -6.25 1.88 -19.79
N ILE A 6 -7.26 2.56 -19.30
CA ILE A 6 -7.78 2.40 -17.92
C ILE A 6 -8.03 0.90 -17.61
N ALA A 7 -8.39 0.12 -18.62
CA ALA A 7 -8.54 -1.33 -18.53
C ALA A 7 -7.26 -2.01 -18.02
N ARG A 8 -6.07 -1.66 -18.54
CA ARG A 8 -4.80 -2.27 -18.10
C ARG A 8 -4.43 -1.91 -16.66
N PHE A 9 -4.82 -0.73 -16.21
CA PHE A 9 -4.68 -0.34 -14.81
C PHE A 9 -5.45 -1.27 -13.86
N PHE A 10 -6.74 -1.50 -14.15
CA PHE A 10 -7.55 -2.43 -13.38
C PHE A 10 -7.07 -3.88 -13.48
N GLU A 11 -6.47 -4.24 -14.59
CA GLU A 11 -5.85 -5.54 -14.81
C GLU A 11 -4.69 -5.77 -13.84
N VAL A 12 -3.72 -4.85 -13.75
CA VAL A 12 -2.58 -4.91 -12.82
C VAL A 12 -3.06 -5.01 -11.37
N VAL A 13 -3.99 -4.16 -10.95
CA VAL A 13 -4.54 -4.20 -9.59
C VAL A 13 -5.26 -5.53 -9.31
N THR A 14 -5.95 -6.06 -10.30
CA THR A 14 -6.68 -7.34 -10.17
C THR A 14 -5.71 -8.51 -10.09
N GLU A 15 -4.63 -8.51 -10.86
CA GLU A 15 -3.59 -9.54 -10.82
C GLU A 15 -2.87 -9.56 -9.48
N HIS A 16 -2.43 -8.42 -8.97
CA HIS A 16 -1.85 -8.33 -7.63
C HIS A 16 -2.79 -8.87 -6.55
N ARG A 17 -4.08 -8.55 -6.64
CA ARG A 17 -5.08 -9.05 -5.72
C ARG A 17 -5.28 -10.57 -5.83
N LYS A 18 -5.23 -11.12 -7.03
CA LYS A 18 -5.29 -12.58 -7.25
C LYS A 18 -4.10 -13.26 -6.59
N ILE A 19 -2.88 -12.76 -6.83
CA ILE A 19 -1.66 -13.32 -6.25
C ILE A 19 -1.71 -13.29 -4.72
N LEU A 20 -2.11 -12.18 -4.10
CA LEU A 20 -2.23 -12.08 -2.64
C LEU A 20 -3.20 -13.13 -2.03
N ASN A 21 -4.19 -13.58 -2.80
CA ASN A 21 -5.21 -14.52 -2.33
C ASN A 21 -4.95 -15.98 -2.78
N LEU A 22 -3.81 -16.27 -3.42
CA LEU A 22 -3.44 -17.63 -3.73
C LEU A 22 -3.24 -18.46 -2.45
N PRO A 23 -3.58 -19.75 -2.45
CA PRO A 23 -3.41 -20.61 -1.29
C PRO A 23 -1.92 -20.82 -0.97
N GLY A 24 -1.63 -21.20 0.27
CA GLY A 24 -0.27 -21.59 0.69
C GLY A 24 0.64 -20.46 1.18
N SER A 25 0.17 -19.19 1.23
CA SER A 25 0.91 -18.09 1.86
C SER A 25 0.12 -17.40 2.97
N PRO A 26 0.42 -17.68 4.25
CA PRO A 26 -0.16 -16.94 5.38
C PRO A 26 0.12 -15.44 5.30
N THR A 27 1.32 -15.05 4.87
CA THR A 27 1.70 -13.64 4.72
C THR A 27 0.92 -12.96 3.61
N GLY A 28 0.65 -13.64 2.49
CA GLY A 28 -0.21 -13.12 1.41
C GLY A 28 -1.63 -12.86 1.91
N ARG A 29 -2.19 -13.79 2.68
CA ARG A 29 -3.54 -13.62 3.27
C ARG A 29 -3.61 -12.42 4.22
N LEU A 30 -2.62 -12.25 5.11
CA LEU A 30 -2.55 -11.10 6.01
C LEU A 30 -2.42 -9.78 5.24
N THR A 31 -1.57 -9.74 4.22
CA THR A 31 -1.41 -8.56 3.35
C THR A 31 -2.72 -8.23 2.61
N SER A 32 -3.45 -9.25 2.15
CA SER A 32 -4.76 -9.05 1.52
C SER A 32 -5.80 -8.45 2.47
N ILE A 33 -5.84 -8.93 3.72
CA ILE A 33 -6.74 -8.38 4.77
C ILE A 33 -6.35 -6.94 5.05
N TRP A 34 -5.07 -6.67 5.26
CA TRP A 34 -4.55 -5.33 5.51
C TRP A 34 -4.89 -4.36 4.37
N ALA A 35 -4.67 -4.77 3.12
CA ALA A 35 -5.03 -3.98 1.95
C ALA A 35 -6.53 -3.62 1.93
N LYS A 36 -7.41 -4.54 2.31
CA LYS A 36 -8.86 -4.26 2.40
C LYS A 36 -9.18 -3.26 3.50
N VAL A 37 -8.57 -3.42 4.69
CA VAL A 37 -8.76 -2.51 5.84
C VAL A 37 -8.33 -1.09 5.48
N MET A 38 -7.28 -0.93 4.69
CA MET A 38 -6.81 0.39 4.26
C MET A 38 -7.61 0.96 3.09
N VAL A 39 -7.77 0.16 2.04
CA VAL A 39 -8.30 0.63 0.75
C VAL A 39 -9.78 0.99 0.84
N PHE A 40 -10.57 0.16 1.49
CA PHE A 40 -12.02 0.32 1.51
C PHE A 40 -12.47 1.63 2.16
N PRO A 41 -12.04 1.97 3.39
CA PRO A 41 -12.43 3.25 4.00
C PRO A 41 -11.95 4.47 3.23
N GLN A 42 -10.72 4.44 2.71
CA GLN A 42 -10.15 5.54 1.93
C GLN A 42 -10.90 5.78 0.61
N THR A 43 -11.41 4.71 -0.01
CA THR A 43 -12.21 4.80 -1.24
C THR A 43 -13.60 5.38 -0.95
N LEU A 44 -14.16 5.08 0.22
CA LEU A 44 -15.46 5.61 0.65
C LEU A 44 -15.36 6.99 1.33
N ALA A 45 -14.16 7.49 1.58
CA ALA A 45 -13.96 8.77 2.24
C ALA A 45 -14.83 9.91 1.67
N PRO A 46 -14.99 10.09 0.33
CA PRO A 46 -15.84 11.15 -0.22
C PRO A 46 -17.28 11.17 0.29
N VAL A 47 -17.81 10.02 0.71
CA VAL A 47 -19.17 9.94 1.27
C VAL A 47 -19.26 10.70 2.60
N LEU A 48 -18.15 10.82 3.35
CA LEU A 48 -18.10 11.54 4.62
C LEU A 48 -18.39 13.05 4.47
N VAL A 49 -18.15 13.61 3.29
CA VAL A 49 -18.49 15.01 2.98
C VAL A 49 -19.99 15.24 3.13
N LEU A 50 -20.80 14.27 2.72
CA LEU A 50 -22.27 14.34 2.85
C LEU A 50 -22.72 14.30 4.32
N LEU A 51 -21.85 13.85 5.21
CA LEU A 51 -22.07 13.79 6.66
C LEU A 51 -21.47 14.98 7.41
N GLY A 52 -20.96 15.99 6.69
CA GLY A 52 -20.44 17.23 7.27
C GLY A 52 -18.97 17.21 7.66
N VAL A 53 -18.21 16.16 7.28
CA VAL A 53 -16.75 16.13 7.47
C VAL A 53 -16.08 17.12 6.50
N PRO A 54 -14.99 17.82 6.91
CA PRO A 54 -14.32 18.82 6.07
C PRO A 54 -13.92 18.27 4.70
N VAL A 55 -14.36 18.94 3.65
CA VAL A 55 -14.17 18.52 2.24
C VAL A 55 -12.69 18.38 1.92
N LEU A 56 -11.84 19.30 2.38
CA LEU A 56 -10.41 19.31 2.09
C LEU A 56 -9.74 18.01 2.57
N ASP A 57 -9.93 17.65 3.83
CA ASP A 57 -9.28 16.49 4.43
C ASP A 57 -9.68 15.19 3.74
N VAL A 58 -10.98 15.06 3.49
CA VAL A 58 -11.55 13.88 2.81
C VAL A 58 -11.05 13.76 1.38
N MET A 59 -10.99 14.89 0.65
CA MET A 59 -10.49 14.89 -0.72
C MET A 59 -8.99 14.61 -0.78
N LEU A 60 -8.20 15.09 0.19
CA LEU A 60 -6.77 14.77 0.28
C LEU A 60 -6.54 13.27 0.49
N ILE A 61 -7.32 12.62 1.38
CA ILE A 61 -7.27 11.16 1.57
C ILE A 61 -7.59 10.43 0.25
N PHE A 62 -8.68 10.81 -0.41
CA PHE A 62 -9.12 10.20 -1.66
C PHE A 62 -8.09 10.39 -2.78
N LEU A 63 -7.58 11.62 -2.96
CA LEU A 63 -6.60 11.95 -3.99
C LEU A 63 -5.27 11.23 -3.75
N ALA A 64 -4.78 11.18 -2.50
CA ALA A 64 -3.58 10.43 -2.16
C ALA A 64 -3.74 8.95 -2.51
N ARG A 65 -4.89 8.36 -2.21
CA ARG A 65 -5.23 6.98 -2.57
C ARG A 65 -5.23 6.77 -4.09
N PHE A 66 -5.87 7.68 -4.82
CA PHE A 66 -5.95 7.61 -6.28
C PHE A 66 -4.57 7.77 -6.92
N ALA A 67 -3.76 8.72 -6.44
CA ALA A 67 -2.39 8.91 -6.88
C ALA A 67 -1.52 7.67 -6.60
N ALA A 68 -1.65 7.05 -5.42
CA ALA A 68 -0.92 5.82 -5.08
C ALA A 68 -1.18 4.71 -6.10
N MET A 69 -2.44 4.52 -6.53
CA MET A 69 -2.78 3.54 -7.56
C MET A 69 -2.09 3.80 -8.89
N HIS A 70 -1.96 5.07 -9.31
CA HIS A 70 -1.24 5.44 -10.54
C HIS A 70 0.25 5.19 -10.43
N VAL A 71 0.85 5.52 -9.27
CA VAL A 71 2.28 5.27 -9.02
C VAL A 71 2.58 3.77 -9.01
N VAL A 72 1.74 2.94 -8.37
CA VAL A 72 1.87 1.47 -8.44
C VAL A 72 1.89 1.01 -9.89
N TRP A 73 0.93 1.48 -10.68
CA TRP A 73 0.85 1.09 -12.10
C TRP A 73 2.09 1.50 -12.91
N LEU A 74 2.70 2.66 -12.60
CA LEU A 74 3.96 3.08 -13.23
C LEU A 74 5.13 2.21 -12.77
N LEU A 75 5.24 1.95 -11.47
CA LEU A 75 6.34 1.15 -10.89
C LEU A 75 6.28 -0.31 -11.32
N ASP A 76 5.08 -0.89 -11.43
CA ASP A 76 4.89 -2.28 -11.81
C ASP A 76 5.47 -2.60 -13.20
N ARG A 77 5.58 -1.60 -14.08
CA ARG A 77 6.20 -1.75 -15.40
C ARG A 77 7.70 -2.04 -15.36
N TYR A 78 8.38 -1.57 -14.31
CA TYR A 78 9.84 -1.62 -14.17
C TYR A 78 10.28 -2.59 -13.09
N MET A 79 9.45 -2.76 -12.07
CA MET A 79 9.77 -3.54 -10.87
C MET A 79 8.55 -4.37 -10.42
N PRO A 80 8.02 -5.25 -11.28
CA PRO A 80 6.82 -6.02 -10.96
C PRO A 80 7.05 -6.88 -9.72
N TYR A 81 6.02 -6.95 -8.87
CA TYR A 81 5.99 -7.82 -7.69
C TYR A 81 7.06 -7.57 -6.64
N THR A 82 7.80 -6.44 -6.71
CA THR A 82 8.86 -6.13 -5.76
C THR A 82 8.37 -5.29 -4.58
N ARG A 83 9.17 -5.27 -3.51
CA ARG A 83 8.97 -4.39 -2.34
C ARG A 83 9.04 -2.90 -2.69
N ALA A 84 9.69 -2.54 -3.81
CA ALA A 84 9.75 -1.16 -4.29
C ALA A 84 8.36 -0.58 -4.62
N LEU A 85 7.33 -1.42 -4.80
CA LEU A 85 5.96 -0.94 -4.99
C LEU A 85 5.43 -0.14 -3.79
N GLY A 86 5.96 -0.37 -2.58
CA GLY A 86 5.67 0.46 -1.40
C GLY A 86 6.04 1.95 -1.56
N LEU A 87 6.97 2.27 -2.46
CA LEU A 87 7.34 3.66 -2.76
C LEU A 87 6.12 4.51 -3.18
N CYS A 88 5.10 3.89 -3.78
CA CYS A 88 3.87 4.58 -4.16
C CYS A 88 3.21 5.28 -2.96
N HIS A 89 3.12 4.60 -1.82
CA HIS A 89 2.52 5.17 -0.62
C HIS A 89 3.44 6.20 0.04
N LEU A 90 4.76 5.97 0.03
CA LEU A 90 5.70 6.93 0.60
C LEU A 90 5.60 8.30 -0.09
N VAL A 91 5.47 8.33 -1.42
CA VAL A 91 5.38 9.59 -2.18
C VAL A 91 3.98 10.22 -2.14
N THR A 92 2.92 9.44 -1.95
CA THR A 92 1.54 9.95 -1.99
C THR A 92 0.96 10.18 -0.59
N PHE A 93 1.11 9.23 0.32
CA PHE A 93 0.62 9.35 1.69
C PHE A 93 1.63 10.02 2.63
N GLY A 94 2.93 10.07 2.29
CA GLY A 94 3.93 10.74 3.10
C GLY A 94 3.60 12.23 3.31
N PRO A 95 3.39 13.03 2.27
CA PRO A 95 2.97 14.42 2.40
C PRO A 95 1.66 14.59 3.17
N LEU A 96 0.69 13.71 2.93
CA LEU A 96 -0.59 13.72 3.65
C LEU A 96 -0.40 13.43 5.14
N PHE A 97 0.46 12.48 5.49
CA PHE A 97 0.78 12.16 6.88
C PHE A 97 1.45 13.34 7.59
N VAL A 98 2.38 14.04 6.92
CA VAL A 98 3.01 15.25 7.46
C VAL A 98 1.96 16.33 7.70
N TYR A 99 1.08 16.61 6.75
CA TYR A 99 -0.02 17.55 6.90
C TYR A 99 -0.90 17.22 8.11
N PHE A 100 -1.38 15.99 8.20
CA PHE A 100 -2.22 15.56 9.34
C PHE A 100 -1.46 15.54 10.68
N SER A 101 -0.14 15.36 10.67
CA SER A 101 0.65 15.41 11.90
C SER A 101 0.84 16.84 12.40
N VAL A 102 1.08 17.79 11.50
CA VAL A 102 1.24 19.21 11.83
C VAL A 102 -0.08 19.82 12.30
N GLU A 103 -1.16 19.51 11.58
CA GLU A 103 -2.51 20.06 11.84
C GLU A 103 -3.39 19.14 12.71
N PHE A 104 -2.80 18.18 13.42
CA PHE A 104 -3.51 17.09 14.07
C PHE A 104 -4.68 17.56 14.94
N THR A 105 -4.42 18.52 15.84
CA THR A 105 -5.43 19.01 16.78
C THR A 105 -6.57 19.72 16.05
N SER A 106 -6.25 20.54 15.05
CA SER A 106 -7.21 21.28 14.23
C SER A 106 -8.08 20.33 13.41
N VAL A 107 -7.45 19.39 12.70
CA VAL A 107 -8.16 18.40 11.88
C VAL A 107 -9.07 17.53 12.75
N TYR A 108 -8.54 17.00 13.86
CA TYR A 108 -9.33 16.17 14.79
C TYR A 108 -10.57 16.90 15.30
N ALA A 109 -10.40 18.16 15.73
CA ALA A 109 -11.51 18.98 16.21
C ALA A 109 -12.55 19.27 15.12
N ASN A 110 -12.08 19.56 13.89
CA ASN A 110 -12.95 19.85 12.75
C ASN A 110 -13.76 18.63 12.28
N TRP A 111 -13.27 17.41 12.55
CA TRP A 111 -14.02 16.18 12.26
C TRP A 111 -15.16 15.93 13.27
N GLY A 112 -15.20 16.64 14.40
CA GLY A 112 -16.25 16.57 15.40
C GLY A 112 -16.55 15.13 15.85
N VAL A 113 -17.79 14.68 15.69
CA VAL A 113 -18.20 13.31 16.08
C VAL A 113 -17.49 12.21 15.27
N PHE A 114 -16.89 12.54 14.13
CA PHE A 114 -16.09 11.64 13.29
C PHE A 114 -14.60 11.64 13.65
N GLY A 115 -14.17 12.34 14.70
CA GLY A 115 -12.78 12.35 15.17
C GLY A 115 -12.18 10.94 15.35
N PRO A 116 -12.86 9.94 15.94
CA PRO A 116 -12.36 8.57 16.02
C PRO A 116 -12.09 7.93 14.64
N LEU A 117 -12.88 8.28 13.63
CA LEU A 117 -12.65 7.81 12.26
C LEU A 117 -11.42 8.47 11.63
N PHE A 118 -11.19 9.77 11.92
CA PHE A 118 -9.93 10.43 11.55
C PHE A 118 -8.73 9.73 12.17
N LEU A 119 -8.78 9.39 13.48
CA LEU A 119 -7.72 8.63 14.14
C LEU A 119 -7.45 7.29 13.45
N PHE A 120 -8.50 6.60 13.03
CA PHE A 120 -8.37 5.36 12.28
C PHE A 120 -7.63 5.58 10.95
N PHE A 121 -7.99 6.59 10.15
CA PHE A 121 -7.28 6.94 8.92
C PHE A 121 -5.82 7.30 9.19
N TYR A 122 -5.58 8.15 10.17
CA TYR A 122 -4.23 8.57 10.55
C TYR A 122 -3.35 7.39 10.96
N ALA A 123 -3.85 6.52 11.84
CA ALA A 123 -3.13 5.33 12.29
C ALA A 123 -2.86 4.34 11.15
N THR A 124 -3.82 4.12 10.25
CA THR A 124 -3.63 3.23 9.10
C THR A 124 -2.64 3.79 8.10
N ILE A 125 -2.62 5.10 7.86
CA ILE A 125 -1.60 5.76 7.02
C ILE A 125 -0.22 5.60 7.66
N ALA A 126 -0.07 5.89 8.96
CA ALA A 126 1.20 5.73 9.67
C ALA A 126 1.73 4.29 9.59
N ALA A 127 0.88 3.31 9.84
CA ALA A 127 1.25 1.89 9.76
C ALA A 127 1.65 1.48 8.33
N CYS A 128 0.95 1.99 7.31
CA CYS A 128 1.29 1.76 5.92
C CYS A 128 2.69 2.30 5.59
N LEU A 129 2.93 3.57 5.91
CA LEU A 129 4.21 4.22 5.64
C LEU A 129 5.37 3.52 6.35
N TYR A 130 5.15 3.05 7.59
CA TYR A 130 6.15 2.26 8.31
C TYR A 130 6.48 0.95 7.57
N MET A 131 5.47 0.21 7.13
CA MET A 131 5.67 -1.05 6.41
C MET A 131 6.35 -0.82 5.06
N ASP A 132 5.95 0.22 4.33
CA ASP A 132 6.51 0.55 3.03
C ASP A 132 7.96 1.05 3.14
N LEU A 133 8.28 1.84 4.15
CA LEU A 133 9.65 2.26 4.44
C LEU A 133 10.54 1.05 4.76
N ARG A 134 10.06 0.14 5.62
CA ARG A 134 10.75 -1.12 5.91
C ARG A 134 10.98 -1.92 4.63
N ASP A 135 9.96 -2.06 3.78
CA ASP A 135 10.04 -2.82 2.55
C ASP A 135 11.02 -2.17 1.55
N LEU A 136 11.06 -0.84 1.49
CA LEU A 136 12.06 -0.13 0.69
C LEU A 136 13.49 -0.38 1.19
N VAL A 137 13.72 -0.35 2.51
CA VAL A 137 15.03 -0.66 3.12
C VAL A 137 15.44 -2.10 2.80
N LEU A 138 14.53 -3.07 2.90
CA LEU A 138 14.80 -4.47 2.55
C LEU A 138 15.08 -4.63 1.05
N HIS A 139 14.39 -3.90 0.19
CA HIS A 139 14.66 -3.87 -1.25
C HIS A 139 16.08 -3.39 -1.54
N MET A 140 16.48 -2.26 -0.94
CA MET A 140 17.84 -1.71 -1.09
C MET A 140 18.92 -2.63 -0.50
N ALA A 141 18.58 -3.44 0.51
CA ALA A 141 19.46 -4.45 1.09
C ALA A 141 19.53 -5.75 0.24
N GLY A 142 19.04 -5.75 -0.99
CA GLY A 142 19.11 -6.89 -1.91
C GLY A 142 18.00 -7.92 -1.74
N GLN A 143 16.92 -7.61 -1.00
CA GLN A 143 15.75 -8.48 -0.82
C GLN A 143 14.51 -7.91 -1.53
N PRO A 144 14.48 -7.95 -2.86
CA PRO A 144 13.44 -7.25 -3.62
C PRO A 144 12.04 -7.85 -3.47
N PHE A 145 11.93 -9.15 -3.12
CA PHE A 145 10.64 -9.83 -3.12
C PHE A 145 10.04 -9.99 -1.72
N PRO A 146 8.73 -9.68 -1.54
CA PRO A 146 8.00 -9.96 -0.30
C PRO A 146 7.92 -11.46 -0.01
N ALA A 147 7.69 -11.83 1.25
CA ALA A 147 7.64 -13.23 1.67
C ALA A 147 6.56 -14.01 0.91
N TYR A 148 5.37 -13.42 0.69
CA TYR A 148 4.30 -14.10 -0.03
C TYR A 148 4.64 -14.43 -1.48
N MET A 149 5.45 -13.59 -2.15
CA MET A 149 5.90 -13.88 -3.52
C MET A 149 6.85 -15.08 -3.54
N ARG A 150 7.74 -15.18 -2.57
CA ARG A 150 8.63 -16.35 -2.40
C ARG A 150 7.85 -17.62 -2.12
N ASP A 151 6.83 -17.55 -1.25
CA ASP A 151 5.95 -18.69 -0.97
C ASP A 151 5.25 -19.16 -2.24
N HIS A 152 4.70 -18.25 -3.03
CA HIS A 152 4.00 -18.59 -4.26
C HIS A 152 4.93 -19.13 -5.34
N HIS A 153 6.16 -18.59 -5.45
CA HIS A 153 7.18 -19.13 -6.35
C HIS A 153 7.56 -20.56 -5.97
N ARG A 154 7.87 -20.82 -4.70
CA ARG A 154 8.20 -22.17 -4.19
C ARG A 154 7.07 -23.18 -4.36
N ASN A 155 5.84 -22.73 -4.26
CA ASN A 155 4.65 -23.57 -4.47
C ASN A 155 4.28 -23.76 -5.95
N GLY A 156 5.06 -23.20 -6.88
CA GLY A 156 4.83 -23.31 -8.32
C GLY A 156 3.61 -22.53 -8.83
N HIS A 157 3.06 -21.61 -8.03
CA HIS A 157 1.90 -20.79 -8.42
C HIS A 157 2.26 -19.66 -9.37
N ILE A 158 3.51 -19.16 -9.30
CA ILE A 158 4.06 -18.11 -10.13
C ILE A 158 5.52 -18.45 -10.48
N THR A 159 5.99 -17.97 -11.62
CA THR A 159 7.40 -18.06 -12.01
C THR A 159 8.01 -16.67 -12.01
N ILE A 160 9.15 -16.52 -11.35
CA ILE A 160 9.95 -15.28 -11.32
C ILE A 160 11.36 -15.67 -11.75
N ASP A 161 11.81 -15.13 -12.88
CA ASP A 161 13.13 -15.43 -13.47
C ASP A 161 14.27 -14.58 -12.86
N ASP A 162 14.14 -14.17 -11.62
CA ASP A 162 15.17 -13.43 -10.87
C ASP A 162 15.74 -14.34 -9.77
N PRO A 163 17.04 -14.66 -9.80
CA PRO A 163 17.66 -15.59 -8.84
C PRO A 163 17.53 -15.12 -7.39
N ARG A 164 17.35 -13.82 -7.15
CA ARG A 164 17.15 -13.27 -5.80
C ARG A 164 15.86 -13.73 -5.13
N ILE A 165 14.92 -14.33 -5.87
CA ILE A 165 13.70 -14.94 -5.27
C ILE A 165 14.07 -16.13 -4.37
N GLU A 166 15.14 -16.86 -4.71
CA GLU A 166 15.62 -18.04 -3.98
C GLU A 166 16.59 -17.70 -2.84
N GLU A 167 17.15 -16.49 -2.83
CA GLU A 167 18.13 -16.10 -1.83
C GLU A 167 17.55 -16.19 -0.40
N PRO A 168 18.30 -16.78 0.56
CA PRO A 168 17.89 -16.83 1.94
C PRO A 168 17.75 -15.40 2.49
N VAL A 169 16.71 -15.18 3.28
CA VAL A 169 16.53 -13.89 3.96
C VAL A 169 17.70 -13.67 4.89
N THR A 170 18.56 -12.69 4.58
CA THR A 170 19.73 -12.33 5.39
C THR A 170 19.33 -11.92 6.81
N ASN A 171 20.31 -11.90 7.73
CA ASN A 171 20.12 -11.57 9.15
C ASN A 171 19.43 -10.23 9.45
N PHE A 172 19.23 -9.38 8.43
CA PHE A 172 18.48 -8.14 8.52
C PHE A 172 17.01 -8.37 8.95
N LYS A 173 16.48 -9.58 8.73
CA LYS A 173 15.14 -9.97 9.21
C LYS A 173 15.05 -9.94 10.75
N ARG A 174 16.16 -10.19 11.46
CA ARG A 174 16.19 -10.18 12.94
C ARG A 174 16.15 -8.78 13.55
N LEU A 175 16.39 -7.74 12.77
CA LEU A 175 16.32 -6.35 13.25
C LEU A 175 14.91 -5.77 13.25
N PHE A 176 13.95 -6.41 12.55
CA PHE A 176 12.62 -5.87 12.32
C PHE A 176 11.47 -6.81 12.71
N TRP A 177 11.80 -7.98 13.30
CA TRP A 177 10.81 -8.95 13.85
C TRP A 177 11.23 -9.40 15.23
#